data_88aaeec629eaea2fe0280d5e7dd2262b
#
_entry.id   88aaeec629eaea2fe0280d5e7dd2262b
#
_cell.length_a   1.000
_cell.length_b   1.000
_cell.length_c   1.000
_cell.angle_alpha   90.00
_cell.angle_beta   90.00
_cell.angle_gamma   90.00
#
_symmetry.space_group_name_H-M   'P 1'
#
loop_
_entity.id
_entity.type
_entity.pdbx_description
1 polymer ?
#
loop_
_entity_poly.entity_id
_entity_poly.type
_entity_poly.pdbx_seq_one_letter_code
_entity_poly.pdbx_strand_id
1 'polypeptide(L)'
;MPDPTAATPVVEMTDISISFPGVKALDGVSFRMFPGEVHSLMGENGAGKSTLIKALTGVYSVDSGTITLDGEDVAFANPASAQDAGISTVYQEVNLLANLTVAENIMLGREPRRFGGIHWKLMRRQAAKLLAGLHLDIDPGSLLGDHSLAVQQLVAIARAINIDAKVLILDEPTSSLDADEVAELFRVIRSLKADGTAILFVSHFLDQVYEISDRLTVLRNGALVGEYLTEEILRIELVQKMIGKELTVLDDLEKKAREATAGESDEVPFIQAIGLGRKGAIEPIDLKVHEGEVVGLAGLLGSGRTELARILSGIDRSDAGELRIAGTPTRFRTPRQALSKRVAYSSENRRSEGIVDELTVRDNIILALQADRGWARPIPKRRQDELTQSYIDAFNIRPANPDALVRNLSGGNQQKVLLARWLAVAPRLLILDEPTRGIDVGAKAEIQKLVVNLAENGLSVVFISAELEEVLRLSHRIAVMRDRRMVADLENDDLTVDSLLSLIAEGASADPEAPASVPPAAPAGTSTDNTPGANS
;
A
#
# COMPACT_ATOMS: atom_id res chain seq x y z
N MET A 1 2.33 -34.55 12.80
CA MET A 1 3.23 -33.88 11.83
C MET A 1 4.64 -34.31 12.18
N PRO A 2 5.56 -34.52 11.23
CA PRO A 2 6.96 -34.76 11.57
C PRO A 2 7.52 -33.49 12.24
N ASP A 3 8.39 -33.71 13.22
CA ASP A 3 9.08 -32.67 13.98
C ASP A 3 9.80 -31.71 13.01
N PRO A 4 9.49 -30.39 12.96
CA PRO A 4 10.11 -29.44 12.04
C PRO A 4 11.61 -29.27 12.25
N THR A 5 12.19 -29.82 13.32
CA THR A 5 13.61 -29.82 13.62
C THR A 5 14.42 -30.88 12.87
N ALA A 6 13.77 -31.82 12.15
CA ALA A 6 14.42 -32.94 11.46
C ALA A 6 14.62 -32.74 9.95
N ALA A 7 14.06 -31.69 9.34
CA ALA A 7 14.20 -31.46 7.90
C ALA A 7 15.55 -30.74 7.60
N THR A 8 16.29 -31.22 6.60
CA THR A 8 17.50 -30.55 6.12
C THR A 8 17.09 -29.29 5.33
N PRO A 9 17.66 -28.10 5.62
CA PRO A 9 17.36 -26.91 4.84
C PRO A 9 17.87 -27.04 3.38
N VAL A 10 17.08 -26.53 2.44
CA VAL A 10 17.50 -26.45 1.03
C VAL A 10 18.51 -25.33 0.85
N VAL A 11 18.37 -24.22 1.58
CA VAL A 11 19.36 -23.11 1.67
C VAL A 11 19.70 -22.89 3.13
N GLU A 12 20.98 -22.76 3.42
CA GLU A 12 21.47 -22.31 4.72
C GLU A 12 22.57 -21.28 4.50
N MET A 13 22.42 -20.12 5.11
CA MET A 13 23.38 -19.04 5.14
C MET A 13 23.83 -18.86 6.58
N THR A 14 25.14 -18.96 6.84
CA THR A 14 25.69 -18.94 8.20
C THR A 14 26.65 -17.76 8.35
N ASP A 15 26.40 -16.88 9.33
CA ASP A 15 27.25 -15.75 9.72
C ASP A 15 27.62 -14.80 8.57
N ILE A 16 26.67 -14.53 7.66
CA ILE A 16 26.87 -13.69 6.48
C ILE A 16 27.09 -12.23 6.89
N SER A 17 28.22 -11.69 6.45
CA SER A 17 28.54 -10.26 6.56
C SER A 17 28.85 -9.64 5.23
N ILE A 18 28.34 -8.42 4.99
CA ILE A 18 28.57 -7.62 3.79
C ILE A 18 28.66 -6.15 4.19
N SER A 19 29.73 -5.49 3.73
CA SER A 19 30.00 -4.09 4.02
C SER A 19 30.12 -3.29 2.71
N PHE A 20 29.55 -2.08 2.73
CA PHE A 20 29.74 -1.07 1.67
C PHE A 20 30.44 0.15 2.28
N PRO A 21 31.03 1.06 1.48
CA PRO A 21 31.69 2.24 2.00
C PRO A 21 30.79 3.01 2.98
N GLY A 22 31.17 3.00 4.28
CA GLY A 22 30.45 3.69 5.35
C GLY A 22 29.26 2.96 5.95
N VAL A 23 28.87 1.75 5.48
CA VAL A 23 27.71 1.01 5.99
C VAL A 23 28.00 -0.50 6.02
N LYS A 24 27.79 -1.14 7.19
CA LYS A 24 27.73 -2.59 7.30
C LYS A 24 26.30 -3.02 7.01
N ALA A 25 26.03 -3.56 5.83
CA ALA A 25 24.70 -3.89 5.36
C ALA A 25 24.16 -5.23 5.91
N LEU A 26 25.07 -6.18 6.20
CA LEU A 26 24.79 -7.41 6.93
C LEU A 26 25.91 -7.66 7.95
N ASP A 27 25.55 -8.07 9.16
CA ASP A 27 26.45 -8.31 10.28
C ASP A 27 26.17 -9.66 10.93
N GLY A 28 26.86 -10.72 10.48
CA GLY A 28 26.73 -12.06 11.02
C GLY A 28 25.32 -12.64 10.91
N VAL A 29 24.65 -12.43 9.78
CA VAL A 29 23.26 -12.89 9.57
C VAL A 29 23.26 -14.37 9.20
N SER A 30 22.49 -15.16 9.96
CA SER A 30 22.16 -16.55 9.60
C SER A 30 20.71 -16.65 9.14
N PHE A 31 20.48 -17.42 8.07
CA PHE A 31 19.18 -17.56 7.42
C PHE A 31 19.04 -18.96 6.80
N ARG A 32 17.87 -19.56 6.88
CA ARG A 32 17.64 -20.89 6.31
C ARG A 32 16.25 -21.01 5.68
N MET A 33 16.13 -21.91 4.69
CA MET A 33 14.86 -22.23 4.03
C MET A 33 14.70 -23.73 3.91
N PHE A 34 13.46 -24.21 4.02
CA PHE A 34 13.15 -25.62 3.92
C PHE A 34 12.34 -25.92 2.66
N PRO A 35 12.48 -27.13 2.06
CA PRO A 35 11.68 -27.55 0.91
C PRO A 35 10.18 -27.54 1.26
N GLY A 36 9.35 -27.03 0.33
CA GLY A 36 7.90 -26.99 0.53
C GLY A 36 7.44 -26.03 1.63
N GLU A 37 8.20 -24.99 1.91
CA GLU A 37 7.90 -23.97 2.91
C GLU A 37 7.84 -22.58 2.25
N VAL A 38 6.90 -21.74 2.66
CA VAL A 38 6.91 -20.30 2.37
C VAL A 38 7.54 -19.58 3.57
N HIS A 39 8.72 -19.04 3.35
CA HIS A 39 9.49 -18.31 4.34
C HIS A 39 9.44 -16.81 4.03
N SER A 40 8.95 -15.98 4.95
CA SER A 40 8.97 -14.53 4.76
C SER A 40 10.17 -13.87 5.41
N LEU A 41 10.80 -12.93 4.66
CA LEU A 41 11.90 -12.10 5.16
C LEU A 41 11.37 -10.70 5.50
N MET A 42 11.36 -10.39 6.79
CA MET A 42 10.75 -9.20 7.36
C MET A 42 11.79 -8.21 7.89
N GLY A 43 11.42 -6.95 8.01
CA GLY A 43 12.26 -5.87 8.53
C GLY A 43 11.97 -4.55 7.82
N GLU A 44 12.38 -3.43 8.43
CA GLU A 44 12.24 -2.09 7.85
C GLU A 44 13.06 -1.91 6.56
N ASN A 45 12.81 -0.80 5.85
CA ASN A 45 13.66 -0.43 4.71
C ASN A 45 15.09 -0.15 5.20
N GLY A 46 16.07 -0.74 4.52
CA GLY A 46 17.47 -0.68 4.97
C GLY A 46 17.85 -1.74 6.02
N ALA A 47 16.95 -2.64 6.42
CA ALA A 47 17.25 -3.71 7.37
C ALA A 47 18.22 -4.78 6.85
N GLY A 48 18.53 -4.78 5.53
CA GLY A 48 19.43 -5.74 4.89
C GLY A 48 18.76 -6.81 4.03
N LYS A 49 17.40 -6.81 3.92
CA LYS A 49 16.63 -7.82 3.15
C LYS A 49 17.13 -8.02 1.71
N SER A 50 17.15 -6.93 0.94
CA SER A 50 17.59 -6.99 -0.47
C SER A 50 19.08 -7.31 -0.59
N THR A 51 19.89 -6.97 0.42
CA THR A 51 21.32 -7.34 0.45
C THR A 51 21.48 -8.85 0.67
N LEU A 52 20.67 -9.45 1.58
CA LEU A 52 20.67 -10.89 1.81
C LEU A 52 20.25 -11.67 0.55
N ILE A 53 19.18 -11.22 -0.12
CA ILE A 53 18.74 -11.80 -1.41
C ILE A 53 19.84 -11.69 -2.47
N LYS A 54 20.47 -10.53 -2.60
CA LYS A 54 21.55 -10.32 -3.58
C LYS A 54 22.80 -11.13 -3.26
N ALA A 55 23.08 -11.41 -1.99
CA ALA A 55 24.14 -12.37 -1.61
C ALA A 55 23.77 -13.79 -2.02
N LEU A 56 22.56 -14.25 -1.71
CA LEU A 56 22.06 -15.57 -2.06
C LEU A 56 22.02 -15.80 -3.59
N THR A 57 21.73 -14.75 -4.36
CA THR A 57 21.65 -14.82 -5.82
C THR A 57 22.96 -14.51 -6.54
N GLY A 58 24.08 -14.34 -5.81
CA GLY A 58 25.39 -14.08 -6.41
C GLY A 58 25.55 -12.71 -7.07
N VAL A 59 24.67 -11.73 -6.76
CA VAL A 59 24.83 -10.33 -7.18
C VAL A 59 25.92 -9.64 -6.34
N TYR A 60 25.98 -9.98 -5.04
CA TYR A 60 27.01 -9.50 -4.13
C TYR A 60 27.84 -10.68 -3.61
N SER A 61 29.15 -10.50 -3.55
CA SER A 61 30.04 -11.40 -2.81
C SER A 61 29.90 -11.16 -1.32
N VAL A 62 29.96 -12.21 -0.52
CA VAL A 62 30.00 -12.11 0.93
C VAL A 62 31.43 -11.79 1.42
N ASP A 63 31.55 -10.92 2.44
CA ASP A 63 32.85 -10.62 3.05
C ASP A 63 33.26 -11.76 4.00
N SER A 64 32.28 -12.38 4.69
CA SER A 64 32.47 -13.56 5.56
C SER A 64 31.17 -14.35 5.69
N GLY A 65 31.30 -15.60 6.14
CA GLY A 65 30.22 -16.56 6.26
C GLY A 65 30.19 -17.58 5.12
N THR A 66 29.24 -18.51 5.20
CA THR A 66 29.09 -19.58 4.19
C THR A 66 27.64 -19.67 3.72
N ILE A 67 27.47 -20.07 2.47
CA ILE A 67 26.17 -20.37 1.87
C ILE A 67 26.19 -21.83 1.43
N THR A 68 25.21 -22.63 1.86
CA THR A 68 25.02 -23.98 1.38
C THR A 68 23.71 -24.12 0.63
N LEU A 69 23.70 -24.96 -0.39
CA LEU A 69 22.51 -25.37 -1.14
C LEU A 69 22.45 -26.89 -1.14
N ASP A 70 21.34 -27.46 -0.65
CA ASP A 70 21.19 -28.93 -0.43
C ASP A 70 22.35 -29.53 0.41
N GLY A 71 22.92 -28.76 1.33
CA GLY A 71 24.03 -29.17 2.20
C GLY A 71 25.42 -29.08 1.56
N GLU A 72 25.56 -28.62 0.33
CA GLU A 72 26.84 -28.39 -0.34
C GLU A 72 27.20 -26.89 -0.31
N ASP A 73 28.46 -26.57 0.03
CA ASP A 73 28.95 -25.20 0.00
C ASP A 73 28.93 -24.64 -1.42
N VAL A 74 28.31 -23.47 -1.58
CA VAL A 74 28.20 -22.78 -2.87
C VAL A 74 28.74 -21.35 -2.79
N ALA A 75 29.37 -20.91 -3.89
CA ALA A 75 29.77 -19.54 -4.11
C ALA A 75 29.39 -19.14 -5.54
N PHE A 76 28.34 -18.35 -5.67
CA PHE A 76 27.86 -17.93 -6.99
C PHE A 76 28.64 -16.73 -7.50
N ALA A 77 29.26 -16.88 -8.68
CA ALA A 77 30.02 -15.81 -9.32
C ALA A 77 29.12 -14.73 -9.95
N ASN A 78 27.87 -15.06 -10.24
CA ASN A 78 26.87 -14.18 -10.85
C ASN A 78 25.45 -14.79 -10.73
N PRO A 79 24.39 -14.03 -11.01
CA PRO A 79 23.01 -14.52 -10.92
C PRO A 79 22.69 -15.72 -11.83
N ALA A 80 23.35 -15.84 -12.98
CA ALA A 80 23.12 -16.97 -13.87
C ALA A 80 23.58 -18.29 -13.22
N SER A 81 24.72 -18.28 -12.50
CA SER A 81 25.20 -19.47 -11.77
C SER A 81 24.28 -19.88 -10.61
N ALA A 82 23.67 -18.93 -9.92
CA ALA A 82 22.65 -19.21 -8.90
C ALA A 82 21.38 -19.80 -9.54
N GLN A 83 20.97 -19.25 -10.68
CA GLN A 83 19.83 -19.74 -11.43
C GLN A 83 20.05 -21.16 -11.95
N ASP A 84 21.25 -21.48 -12.48
CA ASP A 84 21.58 -22.83 -12.94
C ASP A 84 21.65 -23.85 -11.79
N ALA A 85 21.92 -23.39 -10.56
CA ALA A 85 21.85 -24.21 -9.35
C ALA A 85 20.43 -24.41 -8.81
N GLY A 86 19.43 -23.71 -9.37
CA GLY A 86 18.02 -23.83 -9.00
C GLY A 86 17.49 -22.71 -8.08
N ILE A 87 18.18 -21.55 -7.99
CA ILE A 87 17.68 -20.38 -7.26
C ILE A 87 17.16 -19.35 -8.28
N SER A 88 15.85 -19.15 -8.30
CA SER A 88 15.19 -18.19 -9.20
C SER A 88 14.61 -17.01 -8.44
N THR A 89 14.68 -15.82 -9.04
CA THR A 89 14.15 -14.57 -8.43
C THR A 89 13.19 -13.86 -9.37
N VAL A 90 12.07 -13.48 -8.83
CA VAL A 90 11.13 -12.52 -9.42
C VAL A 90 11.24 -11.23 -8.62
N TYR A 91 11.78 -10.19 -9.26
CA TYR A 91 11.99 -8.88 -8.65
C TYR A 91 10.71 -8.04 -8.71
N GLN A 92 10.61 -7.03 -7.86
CA GLN A 92 9.52 -6.06 -7.78
C GLN A 92 9.21 -5.39 -9.14
N GLU A 93 10.26 -4.99 -9.90
CA GLU A 93 10.10 -4.59 -11.29
C GLU A 93 10.22 -5.82 -12.18
N VAL A 94 9.09 -6.22 -12.77
CA VAL A 94 9.01 -7.42 -13.60
C VAL A 94 9.82 -7.23 -14.87
N ASN A 95 11.00 -7.85 -14.93
CA ASN A 95 11.90 -7.81 -16.09
C ASN A 95 11.40 -8.68 -17.25
N LEU A 96 10.21 -8.32 -17.79
CA LEU A 96 9.60 -8.97 -18.95
C LEU A 96 9.57 -8.01 -20.14
N LEU A 97 9.49 -8.56 -21.34
CA LEU A 97 9.45 -7.81 -22.59
C LEU A 97 8.01 -7.74 -23.11
N ALA A 98 7.35 -6.61 -22.92
CA ALA A 98 5.95 -6.39 -23.27
C ALA A 98 5.65 -6.60 -24.78
N ASN A 99 6.65 -6.40 -25.65
CA ASN A 99 6.57 -6.57 -27.10
C ASN A 99 6.79 -8.02 -27.57
N LEU A 100 7.06 -8.95 -26.66
CA LEU A 100 7.16 -10.38 -26.94
C LEU A 100 5.92 -11.12 -26.47
N THR A 101 5.70 -12.30 -27.02
CA THR A 101 4.61 -13.18 -26.59
C THR A 101 4.88 -13.76 -25.21
N VAL A 102 3.83 -14.26 -24.55
CA VAL A 102 3.92 -14.98 -23.27
C VAL A 102 4.91 -16.14 -23.39
N ALA A 103 4.84 -16.97 -24.44
CA ALA A 103 5.76 -18.08 -24.65
C ALA A 103 7.22 -17.63 -24.81
N GLU A 104 7.46 -16.53 -25.51
CA GLU A 104 8.80 -15.97 -25.68
C GLU A 104 9.37 -15.46 -24.35
N ASN A 105 8.56 -14.79 -23.54
CA ASN A 105 8.97 -14.35 -22.21
C ASN A 105 9.29 -15.51 -21.28
N ILE A 106 8.48 -16.57 -21.26
CA ILE A 106 8.72 -17.76 -20.42
C ILE A 106 10.02 -18.47 -20.82
N MET A 107 10.29 -18.59 -22.12
CA MET A 107 11.42 -19.35 -22.65
C MET A 107 12.64 -18.50 -22.97
N LEU A 108 12.65 -17.22 -22.62
CA LEU A 108 13.71 -16.28 -22.95
C LEU A 108 15.09 -16.79 -22.49
N GLY A 109 16.04 -16.88 -23.43
CA GLY A 109 17.38 -17.40 -23.21
C GLY A 109 17.49 -18.94 -23.16
N ARG A 110 16.36 -19.66 -23.24
CA ARG A 110 16.26 -21.14 -23.20
C ARG A 110 15.33 -21.67 -24.30
N GLU A 111 15.25 -20.92 -25.41
CA GLU A 111 14.37 -21.28 -26.52
C GLU A 111 14.76 -22.66 -27.09
N PRO A 112 13.80 -23.58 -27.29
CA PRO A 112 14.08 -24.86 -27.93
C PRO A 112 14.52 -24.61 -29.36
N ARG A 113 15.69 -25.16 -29.74
CA ARG A 113 16.28 -24.97 -31.06
C ARG A 113 16.26 -26.26 -31.89
N ARG A 114 16.08 -26.08 -33.20
CA ARG A 114 16.18 -27.17 -34.18
C ARG A 114 16.85 -26.64 -35.43
N PHE A 115 17.87 -27.33 -35.93
CA PHE A 115 18.67 -26.94 -37.11
C PHE A 115 19.21 -25.50 -37.01
N GLY A 116 19.59 -25.04 -35.82
CA GLY A 116 20.16 -23.69 -35.62
C GLY A 116 19.17 -22.57 -35.44
N GLY A 117 17.86 -22.81 -35.68
CA GLY A 117 16.77 -21.83 -35.48
C GLY A 117 15.88 -22.17 -34.28
N ILE A 118 15.09 -21.19 -33.81
CA ILE A 118 14.10 -21.38 -32.74
C ILE A 118 12.96 -22.26 -33.24
N HIS A 119 12.59 -23.25 -32.43
CA HIS A 119 11.48 -24.16 -32.72
C HIS A 119 10.17 -23.61 -32.12
N TRP A 120 9.58 -22.61 -32.74
CA TRP A 120 8.41 -21.85 -32.26
C TRP A 120 7.22 -22.73 -31.79
N LYS A 121 6.89 -23.77 -32.55
CA LYS A 121 5.78 -24.68 -32.20
C LYS A 121 6.05 -25.45 -30.91
N LEU A 122 7.30 -25.91 -30.70
CA LEU A 122 7.69 -26.62 -29.49
C LEU A 122 7.71 -25.65 -28.31
N MET A 123 8.23 -24.44 -28.49
CA MET A 123 8.26 -23.38 -27.48
C MET A 123 6.87 -23.06 -26.96
N ARG A 124 5.91 -22.78 -27.83
CA ARG A 124 4.52 -22.53 -27.44
C ARG A 124 3.88 -23.70 -26.72
N ARG A 125 4.16 -24.94 -27.17
CA ARG A 125 3.64 -26.15 -26.51
C ARG A 125 4.22 -26.33 -25.10
N GLN A 126 5.50 -26.05 -24.92
CA GLN A 126 6.15 -26.13 -23.59
C GLN A 126 5.61 -25.06 -22.66
N ALA A 127 5.47 -23.82 -23.13
CA ALA A 127 4.87 -22.74 -22.37
C ALA A 127 3.42 -23.05 -21.98
N ALA A 128 2.61 -23.56 -22.93
CA ALA A 128 1.24 -23.99 -22.64
C ALA A 128 1.17 -25.08 -21.55
N LYS A 129 2.09 -26.06 -21.61
CA LYS A 129 2.17 -27.11 -20.59
C LYS A 129 2.52 -26.55 -19.21
N LEU A 130 3.45 -25.60 -19.15
CA LEU A 130 3.86 -24.97 -17.90
C LEU A 130 2.71 -24.14 -17.30
N LEU A 131 2.06 -23.28 -18.10
CA LEU A 131 0.90 -22.49 -17.67
C LEU A 131 -0.25 -23.39 -17.19
N ALA A 132 -0.55 -24.47 -17.91
CA ALA A 132 -1.56 -25.46 -17.48
C ALA A 132 -1.19 -26.13 -16.16
N GLY A 133 0.10 -26.43 -15.91
CA GLY A 133 0.59 -26.96 -14.63
C GLY A 133 0.37 -26.00 -13.46
N LEU A 134 0.40 -24.70 -13.71
CA LEU A 134 0.08 -23.65 -12.73
C LEU A 134 -1.41 -23.30 -12.67
N HIS A 135 -2.25 -24.01 -13.44
CA HIS A 135 -3.68 -23.74 -13.61
C HIS A 135 -3.98 -22.34 -14.14
N LEU A 136 -3.12 -21.79 -15.00
CA LEU A 136 -3.27 -20.48 -15.63
C LEU A 136 -3.84 -20.64 -17.04
N ASP A 137 -4.98 -20.00 -17.29
CA ASP A 137 -5.62 -19.95 -18.62
C ASP A 137 -5.16 -18.71 -19.41
N ILE A 138 -3.89 -18.77 -19.86
CA ILE A 138 -3.24 -17.70 -20.63
C ILE A 138 -2.80 -18.25 -21.98
N ASP A 139 -3.17 -17.57 -23.09
CA ASP A 139 -2.70 -17.94 -24.42
C ASP A 139 -1.18 -17.69 -24.56
N PRO A 140 -0.36 -18.73 -24.75
CA PRO A 140 1.07 -18.56 -24.95
C PRO A 140 1.46 -17.72 -26.17
N GLY A 141 0.53 -17.55 -27.12
CA GLY A 141 0.74 -16.78 -28.36
C GLY A 141 0.37 -15.31 -28.24
N SER A 142 -0.33 -14.87 -27.17
CA SER A 142 -0.70 -13.48 -26.96
C SER A 142 0.52 -12.61 -26.60
N LEU A 143 0.46 -11.32 -26.93
CA LEU A 143 1.49 -10.35 -26.53
C LEU A 143 1.38 -10.09 -25.03
N LEU A 144 2.51 -10.07 -24.35
CA LEU A 144 2.52 -9.87 -22.90
C LEU A 144 2.02 -8.47 -22.49
N GLY A 145 2.28 -7.46 -23.30
CA GLY A 145 1.82 -6.09 -23.06
C GLY A 145 0.30 -5.90 -23.09
N ASP A 146 -0.46 -6.85 -23.64
CA ASP A 146 -1.93 -6.82 -23.69
C ASP A 146 -2.55 -7.34 -22.37
N HIS A 147 -1.75 -7.88 -21.46
CA HIS A 147 -2.20 -8.46 -20.21
C HIS A 147 -2.05 -7.51 -19.02
N SER A 148 -2.87 -7.72 -17.96
CA SER A 148 -2.75 -7.00 -16.70
C SER A 148 -1.39 -7.24 -16.02
N LEU A 149 -1.01 -6.37 -15.08
CA LEU A 149 0.21 -6.53 -14.30
C LEU A 149 0.23 -7.86 -13.51
N ALA A 150 -0.92 -8.31 -13.03
CA ALA A 150 -1.06 -9.60 -12.36
C ALA A 150 -0.69 -10.77 -13.29
N VAL A 151 -1.23 -10.78 -14.50
CA VAL A 151 -0.89 -11.82 -15.50
C VAL A 151 0.61 -11.76 -15.84
N GLN A 152 1.18 -10.56 -15.99
CA GLN A 152 2.61 -10.40 -16.21
C GLN A 152 3.43 -10.97 -15.04
N GLN A 153 2.98 -10.76 -13.79
CA GLN A 153 3.61 -11.33 -12.59
C GLN A 153 3.58 -12.87 -12.60
N LEU A 154 2.42 -13.45 -12.95
CA LEU A 154 2.28 -14.90 -13.07
C LEU A 154 3.16 -15.49 -14.20
N VAL A 155 3.32 -14.78 -15.31
CA VAL A 155 4.24 -15.15 -16.40
C VAL A 155 5.70 -15.07 -15.94
N ALA A 156 6.07 -14.10 -15.09
CA ALA A 156 7.42 -14.03 -14.50
C ALA A 156 7.69 -15.22 -13.58
N ILE A 157 6.71 -15.62 -12.78
CA ILE A 157 6.78 -16.83 -11.94
C ILE A 157 6.90 -18.08 -12.81
N ALA A 158 6.08 -18.20 -13.87
CA ALA A 158 6.17 -19.31 -14.82
C ALA A 158 7.57 -19.40 -15.46
N ARG A 159 8.16 -18.26 -15.85
CA ARG A 159 9.55 -18.21 -16.33
C ARG A 159 10.55 -18.69 -15.29
N ALA A 160 10.38 -18.25 -14.03
CA ALA A 160 11.28 -18.60 -12.93
C ALA A 160 11.25 -20.12 -12.62
N ILE A 161 10.09 -20.76 -12.77
CA ILE A 161 9.90 -22.20 -12.49
C ILE A 161 10.35 -23.08 -13.66
N ASN A 162 10.34 -22.56 -14.88
CA ASN A 162 10.77 -23.29 -16.08
C ASN A 162 12.21 -23.86 -15.99
N ILE A 163 12.92 -23.57 -14.92
CA ILE A 163 14.33 -23.91 -14.66
C ILE A 163 14.47 -25.01 -13.60
N ASP A 164 13.42 -25.73 -13.26
CA ASP A 164 13.41 -26.67 -12.13
C ASP A 164 13.87 -26.00 -10.81
N ALA A 165 13.32 -24.82 -10.52
CA ALA A 165 13.69 -24.03 -9.37
C ALA A 165 13.42 -24.78 -8.06
N LYS A 166 14.46 -25.02 -7.26
CA LYS A 166 14.38 -25.54 -5.90
C LYS A 166 13.95 -24.43 -4.93
N VAL A 167 14.39 -23.19 -5.22
CA VAL A 167 14.15 -21.98 -4.44
C VAL A 167 13.60 -20.90 -5.36
N LEU A 168 12.43 -20.36 -4.99
CA LEU A 168 11.80 -19.23 -5.68
C LEU A 168 11.76 -18.03 -4.75
N ILE A 169 12.39 -16.93 -5.15
CA ILE A 169 12.40 -15.66 -4.42
C ILE A 169 11.39 -14.72 -5.08
N LEU A 170 10.44 -14.23 -4.30
CA LEU A 170 9.41 -13.27 -4.70
C LEU A 170 9.61 -11.97 -3.91
N ASP A 171 10.13 -10.93 -4.56
CA ASP A 171 10.42 -9.64 -3.94
C ASP A 171 9.27 -8.66 -4.23
N GLU A 172 8.44 -8.38 -3.22
CA GLU A 172 7.24 -7.54 -3.27
C GLU A 172 6.26 -7.87 -4.42
N PRO A 173 5.87 -9.14 -4.61
CA PRO A 173 5.12 -9.56 -5.80
C PRO A 173 3.68 -9.03 -5.84
N THR A 174 3.15 -8.47 -4.75
CA THR A 174 1.76 -8.04 -4.61
C THR A 174 1.58 -6.51 -4.60
N SER A 175 2.67 -5.74 -4.71
CA SER A 175 2.66 -4.28 -4.51
C SER A 175 1.76 -3.49 -5.49
N SER A 176 1.36 -4.09 -6.62
CA SER A 176 0.53 -3.46 -7.66
C SER A 176 -0.70 -4.28 -8.02
N LEU A 177 -1.07 -5.26 -7.20
CA LEU A 177 -2.18 -6.18 -7.43
C LEU A 177 -3.40 -5.81 -6.58
N ASP A 178 -4.59 -6.07 -7.11
CA ASP A 178 -5.82 -6.01 -6.34
C ASP A 178 -6.05 -7.29 -5.52
N ALA A 179 -7.13 -7.34 -4.71
CA ALA A 179 -7.39 -8.46 -3.80
C ALA A 179 -7.63 -9.80 -4.55
N ASP A 180 -8.33 -9.77 -5.68
CA ASP A 180 -8.61 -10.98 -6.47
C ASP A 180 -7.34 -11.47 -7.16
N GLU A 181 -6.52 -10.57 -7.66
CA GLU A 181 -5.22 -10.86 -8.26
C GLU A 181 -4.22 -11.43 -7.23
N VAL A 182 -4.23 -10.92 -6.00
CA VAL A 182 -3.44 -11.47 -4.88
C VAL A 182 -3.89 -12.88 -4.53
N ALA A 183 -5.20 -13.15 -4.47
CA ALA A 183 -5.73 -14.48 -4.20
C ALA A 183 -5.29 -15.50 -5.26
N GLU A 184 -5.28 -15.11 -6.55
CA GLU A 184 -4.79 -15.96 -7.63
C GLU A 184 -3.29 -16.23 -7.53
N LEU A 185 -2.48 -15.22 -7.23
CA LEU A 185 -1.05 -15.39 -6.97
C LEU A 185 -0.80 -16.35 -5.80
N PHE A 186 -1.55 -16.22 -4.70
CA PHE A 186 -1.42 -17.10 -3.52
C PHE A 186 -1.82 -18.54 -3.83
N ARG A 187 -2.80 -18.73 -4.71
CA ARG A 187 -3.16 -20.07 -5.21
C ARG A 187 -1.96 -20.73 -5.92
N VAL A 188 -1.26 -19.97 -6.78
CA VAL A 188 -0.05 -20.45 -7.46
C VAL A 188 1.08 -20.75 -6.46
N ILE A 189 1.32 -19.86 -5.51
CA ILE A 189 2.34 -20.06 -4.45
C ILE A 189 2.04 -21.33 -3.65
N ARG A 190 0.78 -21.57 -3.23
CA ARG A 190 0.37 -22.79 -2.51
C ARG A 190 0.58 -24.06 -3.33
N SER A 191 0.34 -24.00 -4.64
CA SER A 191 0.61 -25.14 -5.54
C SER A 191 2.11 -25.46 -5.60
N LEU A 192 2.97 -24.45 -5.78
CA LEU A 192 4.42 -24.62 -5.84
C LEU A 192 5.02 -25.14 -4.52
N LYS A 193 4.49 -24.62 -3.40
CA LYS A 193 4.83 -25.14 -2.07
C LYS A 193 4.48 -26.63 -1.95
N ALA A 194 3.30 -27.04 -2.41
CA ALA A 194 2.88 -28.44 -2.38
C ALA A 194 3.76 -29.35 -3.27
N ASP A 195 4.31 -28.81 -4.35
CA ASP A 195 5.28 -29.50 -5.23
C ASP A 195 6.70 -29.54 -4.64
N GLY A 196 6.91 -28.98 -3.43
CA GLY A 196 8.18 -29.05 -2.70
C GLY A 196 9.12 -27.86 -2.95
N THR A 197 8.73 -26.85 -3.72
CA THR A 197 9.54 -25.65 -3.93
C THR A 197 9.63 -24.85 -2.63
N ALA A 198 10.84 -24.44 -2.23
CA ALA A 198 11.05 -23.48 -1.14
C ALA A 198 10.82 -22.07 -1.67
N ILE A 199 9.98 -21.28 -1.00
CA ILE A 199 9.58 -19.96 -1.48
C ILE A 199 9.99 -18.91 -0.46
N LEU A 200 10.82 -17.93 -0.88
CA LEU A 200 11.11 -16.73 -0.11
C LEU A 200 10.15 -15.63 -0.55
N PHE A 201 9.25 -15.24 0.35
CA PHE A 201 8.26 -14.21 0.11
C PHE A 201 8.63 -12.94 0.86
N VAL A 202 8.89 -11.85 0.14
CA VAL A 202 9.19 -10.54 0.74
C VAL A 202 8.04 -9.61 0.47
N SER A 203 7.40 -9.13 1.53
CA SER A 203 6.30 -8.18 1.46
C SER A 203 6.32 -7.28 2.69
N HIS A 204 5.80 -6.07 2.55
CA HIS A 204 5.55 -5.17 3.67
C HIS A 204 4.08 -5.22 4.15
N PHE A 205 3.20 -5.97 3.48
CA PHE A 205 1.81 -6.19 3.86
C PHE A 205 1.71 -7.35 4.85
N LEU A 206 1.56 -7.03 6.14
CA LEU A 206 1.53 -8.03 7.21
C LEU A 206 0.41 -9.07 7.02
N ASP A 207 -0.79 -8.64 6.58
CA ASP A 207 -1.91 -9.55 6.32
C ASP A 207 -1.54 -10.68 5.35
N GLN A 208 -0.89 -10.30 4.26
CA GLN A 208 -0.43 -11.25 3.25
C GLN A 208 0.65 -12.20 3.77
N VAL A 209 1.57 -11.66 4.59
CA VAL A 209 2.61 -12.48 5.24
C VAL A 209 1.99 -13.53 6.15
N TYR A 210 1.02 -13.13 6.98
CA TYR A 210 0.33 -14.08 7.88
C TYR A 210 -0.56 -15.08 7.14
N GLU A 211 -1.08 -14.72 5.95
CA GLU A 211 -1.92 -15.61 5.15
C GLU A 211 -1.12 -16.72 4.45
N ILE A 212 0.11 -16.40 3.97
CA ILE A 212 0.82 -17.32 3.06
C ILE A 212 2.03 -18.01 3.68
N SER A 213 2.65 -17.42 4.73
CA SER A 213 3.95 -17.86 5.24
C SER A 213 3.82 -18.90 6.35
N ASP A 214 4.75 -19.85 6.36
CA ASP A 214 4.91 -20.81 7.45
C ASP A 214 5.89 -20.30 8.51
N ARG A 215 6.91 -19.58 8.06
CA ARG A 215 8.03 -19.09 8.87
C ARG A 215 8.40 -17.66 8.51
N LEU A 216 8.91 -16.94 9.49
CA LEU A 216 9.35 -15.54 9.37
C LEU A 216 10.78 -15.39 9.87
N THR A 217 11.63 -14.70 9.12
CA THR A 217 12.91 -14.16 9.62
C THR A 217 12.85 -12.66 9.69
N VAL A 218 13.20 -12.08 10.83
CA VAL A 218 13.21 -10.64 11.07
C VAL A 218 14.64 -10.12 11.05
N LEU A 219 14.92 -9.17 10.17
CA LEU A 219 16.17 -8.41 10.13
C LEU A 219 15.94 -6.99 10.63
N ARG A 220 16.93 -6.42 11.32
CA ARG A 220 16.96 -5.02 11.74
C ARG A 220 18.39 -4.48 11.74
N ASN A 221 18.60 -3.34 11.03
CA ASN A 221 19.91 -2.69 10.92
C ASN A 221 21.05 -3.64 10.49
N GLY A 222 20.76 -4.55 9.56
CA GLY A 222 21.74 -5.51 9.06
C GLY A 222 22.00 -6.73 9.95
N ALA A 223 21.29 -6.87 11.07
CA ALA A 223 21.44 -8.00 12.00
C ALA A 223 20.17 -8.85 12.08
N LEU A 224 20.33 -10.14 12.40
CA LEU A 224 19.22 -11.05 12.67
C LEU A 224 18.59 -10.73 14.03
N VAL A 225 17.28 -10.47 14.06
CA VAL A 225 16.49 -10.33 15.28
C VAL A 225 15.98 -11.68 15.76
N GLY A 226 15.54 -12.53 14.83
CA GLY A 226 15.08 -13.88 15.12
C GLY A 226 14.36 -14.52 13.95
N GLU A 227 14.13 -15.82 14.09
CA GLU A 227 13.34 -16.68 13.21
C GLU A 227 12.15 -17.22 14.01
N TYR A 228 10.95 -17.21 13.43
CA TYR A 228 9.69 -17.55 14.11
C TYR A 228 8.79 -18.37 13.20
N LEU A 229 7.98 -19.27 13.75
CA LEU A 229 6.83 -19.84 13.05
C LEU A 229 5.72 -18.79 13.00
N THR A 230 5.07 -18.63 11.85
CA THR A 230 4.04 -17.62 11.63
C THR A 230 2.86 -17.79 12.59
N GLU A 231 2.48 -19.02 12.86
CA GLU A 231 1.38 -19.36 13.77
C GLU A 231 1.68 -19.11 15.26
N GLU A 232 2.96 -18.96 15.63
CA GLU A 232 3.38 -18.79 17.03
C GLU A 232 3.63 -17.32 17.41
N ILE A 233 3.87 -16.43 16.43
CA ILE A 233 4.18 -15.02 16.68
C ILE A 233 2.96 -14.13 16.46
N LEU A 234 2.61 -13.31 17.46
CA LEU A 234 1.54 -12.32 17.32
C LEU A 234 1.98 -11.17 16.42
N ARG A 235 1.04 -10.59 15.64
CA ARG A 235 1.32 -9.44 14.75
C ARG A 235 2.00 -8.29 15.48
N ILE A 236 1.50 -7.95 16.65
CA ILE A 236 2.03 -6.87 17.48
C ILE A 236 3.48 -7.15 17.89
N GLU A 237 3.79 -8.40 18.25
CA GLU A 237 5.14 -8.82 18.62
C GLU A 237 6.08 -8.78 17.40
N LEU A 238 5.62 -9.20 16.23
CA LEU A 238 6.39 -9.11 14.98
C LEU A 238 6.76 -7.65 14.67
N VAL A 239 5.79 -6.74 14.74
CA VAL A 239 6.01 -5.30 14.53
C VAL A 239 7.00 -4.73 15.56
N GLN A 240 6.89 -5.10 16.85
CA GLN A 240 7.85 -4.70 17.88
C GLN A 240 9.29 -5.15 17.55
N LYS A 241 9.44 -6.40 17.10
CA LYS A 241 10.74 -6.95 16.72
C LYS A 241 11.34 -6.25 15.50
N MET A 242 10.49 -5.88 14.52
CA MET A 242 10.92 -5.14 13.34
C MET A 242 11.38 -3.72 13.67
N ILE A 243 10.60 -2.98 14.44
CA ILE A 243 10.86 -1.55 14.77
C ILE A 243 11.86 -1.41 15.92
N GLY A 244 11.89 -2.35 16.87
CA GLY A 244 12.78 -2.33 18.02
C GLY A 244 12.42 -1.29 19.10
N LYS A 245 11.23 -0.73 19.06
CA LYS A 245 10.67 0.18 20.07
C LYS A 245 9.45 -0.48 20.71
N GLU A 246 9.23 -0.22 21.99
CA GLU A 246 8.00 -0.64 22.67
C GLU A 246 6.80 0.07 22.00
N LEU A 247 5.74 -0.67 21.74
CA LEU A 247 4.53 -0.21 21.05
C LEU A 247 3.65 0.76 21.85
N THR A 248 4.09 1.13 23.07
CA THR A 248 3.43 2.19 23.87
C THR A 248 3.13 3.45 23.04
N VAL A 249 3.90 3.68 21.95
CA VAL A 249 3.69 4.83 21.06
C VAL A 249 2.41 4.71 20.22
N LEU A 250 2.00 3.51 19.77
CA LEU A 250 0.80 3.34 18.96
C LEU A 250 -0.47 3.33 19.82
N ASP A 251 -0.42 2.68 21.00
CA ASP A 251 -1.51 2.69 21.98
C ASP A 251 -1.75 4.10 22.53
N ASP A 252 -0.66 4.86 22.77
CA ASP A 252 -0.72 6.26 23.18
C ASP A 252 -1.33 7.16 22.08
N LEU A 253 -1.14 6.85 20.79
CA LEU A 253 -1.72 7.59 19.68
C LEU A 253 -3.23 7.40 19.59
N GLU A 254 -3.73 6.16 19.75
CA GLU A 254 -5.17 5.88 19.77
C GLU A 254 -5.87 6.60 20.93
N LYS A 255 -5.25 6.57 22.12
CA LYS A 255 -5.80 7.24 23.30
C LYS A 255 -5.84 8.75 23.13
N LYS A 256 -4.78 9.35 22.60
CA LYS A 256 -4.70 10.80 22.35
C LYS A 256 -5.67 11.26 21.26
N ALA A 257 -5.81 10.52 20.16
CA ALA A 257 -6.76 10.82 19.11
C ALA A 257 -8.21 10.85 19.67
N ARG A 258 -8.56 9.91 20.57
CA ARG A 258 -9.89 9.86 21.23
C ARG A 258 -10.08 10.96 22.28
N GLU A 259 -9.04 11.35 23.02
CA GLU A 259 -9.14 12.40 24.05
C GLU A 259 -9.31 13.81 23.45
N ALA A 260 -8.85 14.06 22.21
CA ALA A 260 -9.01 15.34 21.52
C ALA A 260 -10.45 15.62 21.06
N THR A 261 -11.32 14.61 21.01
CA THR A 261 -12.72 14.69 20.51
C THR A 261 -13.74 15.21 21.54
N ALA A 262 -13.36 15.44 22.80
CA ALA A 262 -14.30 15.84 23.86
C ALA A 262 -14.72 17.32 23.82
N GLY A 263 -15.10 17.83 22.65
CA GLY A 263 -15.64 19.16 22.47
C GLY A 263 -16.70 19.20 21.37
N GLU A 264 -17.97 18.99 21.73
CA GLU A 264 -19.08 19.44 20.89
C GLU A 264 -18.96 20.94 20.72
N SER A 265 -18.47 21.41 19.57
CA SER A 265 -18.43 22.83 19.26
C SER A 265 -19.53 23.17 18.25
N ASP A 266 -20.41 24.08 18.65
CA ASP A 266 -21.34 24.84 17.80
C ASP A 266 -20.54 25.76 16.82
N GLU A 267 -19.27 25.50 16.61
CA GLU A 267 -18.37 26.30 15.81
C GLU A 267 -18.58 26.05 14.31
N VAL A 268 -18.47 27.14 13.55
CA VAL A 268 -18.57 27.11 12.08
C VAL A 268 -17.46 26.21 11.51
N PRO A 269 -17.78 25.16 10.75
CA PRO A 269 -16.76 24.28 10.16
C PRO A 269 -15.75 25.07 9.31
N PHE A 270 -14.47 24.67 9.37
CA PHE A 270 -13.47 25.26 8.49
C PHE A 270 -13.77 24.95 7.02
N ILE A 271 -14.14 23.70 6.71
CA ILE A 271 -14.68 23.32 5.40
C ILE A 271 -16.11 22.78 5.56
N GLN A 272 -16.99 23.22 4.67
CA GLN A 272 -18.33 22.67 4.51
C GLN A 272 -18.62 22.48 3.03
N ALA A 273 -18.78 21.24 2.60
CA ALA A 273 -19.32 20.85 1.32
C ALA A 273 -20.82 20.62 1.47
N ILE A 274 -21.65 21.16 0.59
CA ILE A 274 -23.11 21.03 0.60
C ILE A 274 -23.54 20.59 -0.78
N GLY A 275 -23.97 19.35 -0.93
CA GLY A 275 -24.34 18.74 -2.20
C GLY A 275 -23.20 18.82 -3.23
N LEU A 276 -21.94 18.81 -2.76
CA LEU A 276 -20.76 19.02 -3.63
C LEU A 276 -20.55 17.77 -4.48
N GLY A 277 -20.52 17.95 -5.80
CA GLY A 277 -20.38 16.83 -6.73
C GLY A 277 -19.76 17.23 -8.06
N ARG A 278 -19.45 16.19 -8.86
CA ARG A 278 -18.95 16.32 -10.25
C ARG A 278 -19.45 15.15 -11.07
N LYS A 279 -20.17 15.47 -12.14
CA LYS A 279 -20.77 14.47 -13.03
C LYS A 279 -19.73 13.47 -13.55
N GLY A 280 -20.01 12.19 -13.34
CA GLY A 280 -19.14 11.09 -13.76
C GLY A 280 -17.94 10.83 -12.86
N ALA A 281 -17.72 11.63 -11.81
CA ALA A 281 -16.62 11.46 -10.86
C ALA A 281 -17.10 11.23 -9.42
N ILE A 282 -18.03 12.07 -8.93
CA ILE A 282 -18.58 11.95 -7.58
C ILE A 282 -20.01 12.48 -7.55
N GLU A 283 -20.93 11.73 -6.95
CA GLU A 283 -22.30 12.14 -6.66
C GLU A 283 -22.31 13.27 -5.63
N PRO A 284 -23.41 14.06 -5.55
CA PRO A 284 -23.53 15.10 -4.55
C PRO A 284 -23.36 14.58 -3.13
N ILE A 285 -22.44 15.17 -2.36
CA ILE A 285 -22.15 14.82 -0.96
C ILE A 285 -22.18 16.03 -0.06
N ASP A 286 -22.47 15.78 1.22
CA ASP A 286 -22.31 16.74 2.31
C ASP A 286 -21.14 16.29 3.20
N LEU A 287 -20.19 17.20 3.47
CA LEU A 287 -19.05 16.93 4.35
C LEU A 287 -18.71 18.21 5.12
N LYS A 288 -18.46 18.06 6.42
CA LYS A 288 -17.94 19.14 7.28
C LYS A 288 -16.57 18.72 7.81
N VAL A 289 -15.67 19.67 7.99
CA VAL A 289 -14.40 19.47 8.68
C VAL A 289 -14.19 20.66 9.61
N HIS A 290 -14.06 20.37 10.91
CA HIS A 290 -13.84 21.40 11.94
C HIS A 290 -12.35 21.66 12.15
N GLU A 291 -12.00 22.74 12.84
CA GLU A 291 -10.59 23.04 13.15
C GLU A 291 -10.02 22.00 14.13
N GLY A 292 -8.81 21.51 13.84
CA GLY A 292 -8.15 20.47 14.62
C GLY A 292 -8.76 19.07 14.47
N GLU A 293 -9.78 18.90 13.61
CA GLU A 293 -10.42 17.61 13.38
C GLU A 293 -9.64 16.78 12.35
N VAL A 294 -9.51 15.49 12.60
CA VAL A 294 -9.07 14.49 11.61
C VAL A 294 -10.30 13.75 11.11
N VAL A 295 -10.69 13.99 9.86
CA VAL A 295 -11.75 13.25 9.18
C VAL A 295 -11.13 12.17 8.30
N GLY A 296 -11.44 10.91 8.59
CA GLY A 296 -11.03 9.77 7.80
C GLY A 296 -11.98 9.52 6.63
N LEU A 297 -11.44 9.28 5.43
CA LEU A 297 -12.25 8.80 4.31
C LEU A 297 -11.97 7.31 4.09
N ALA A 298 -12.95 6.48 4.44
CA ALA A 298 -12.92 5.03 4.25
C ALA A 298 -13.65 4.62 2.97
N GLY A 299 -13.24 3.52 2.34
CA GLY A 299 -13.90 2.97 1.15
C GLY A 299 -12.95 2.14 0.30
N LEU A 300 -13.49 1.32 -0.63
CA LEU A 300 -12.70 0.54 -1.55
C LEU A 300 -12.05 1.40 -2.65
N LEU A 301 -11.15 0.79 -3.42
CA LEU A 301 -10.56 1.43 -4.60
C LEU A 301 -11.67 1.86 -5.58
N GLY A 302 -11.60 3.09 -6.08
CA GLY A 302 -12.62 3.65 -6.97
C GLY A 302 -13.91 4.14 -6.29
N SER A 303 -13.96 4.17 -4.95
CA SER A 303 -15.13 4.65 -4.18
C SER A 303 -15.36 6.18 -4.27
N GLY A 304 -14.43 6.95 -4.82
CA GLY A 304 -14.56 8.41 -4.98
C GLY A 304 -13.77 9.25 -3.98
N ARG A 305 -12.96 8.63 -3.10
CA ARG A 305 -12.17 9.33 -2.07
C ARG A 305 -11.19 10.35 -2.66
N THR A 306 -10.37 9.93 -3.62
CA THR A 306 -9.41 10.79 -4.33
C THR A 306 -10.11 11.89 -5.13
N GLU A 307 -11.22 11.57 -5.79
CA GLU A 307 -12.01 12.56 -6.53
C GLU A 307 -12.57 13.65 -5.62
N LEU A 308 -13.06 13.28 -4.43
CA LEU A 308 -13.49 14.23 -3.42
C LEU A 308 -12.34 15.13 -2.96
N ALA A 309 -11.19 14.55 -2.61
CA ALA A 309 -9.98 15.27 -2.21
C ALA A 309 -9.52 16.27 -3.28
N ARG A 310 -9.56 15.87 -4.56
CA ARG A 310 -9.21 16.73 -5.71
C ARG A 310 -10.17 17.90 -5.90
N ILE A 311 -11.48 17.70 -5.65
CA ILE A 311 -12.48 18.78 -5.68
C ILE A 311 -12.26 19.75 -4.52
N LEU A 312 -12.07 19.26 -3.29
CA LEU A 312 -11.83 20.08 -2.09
C LEU A 312 -10.55 20.92 -2.21
N SER A 313 -9.54 20.42 -2.93
CA SER A 313 -8.25 21.10 -3.17
C SER A 313 -8.23 21.95 -4.45
N GLY A 314 -9.32 22.00 -5.22
CA GLY A 314 -9.42 22.79 -6.43
C GLY A 314 -8.59 22.30 -7.61
N ILE A 315 -8.11 21.05 -7.57
CA ILE A 315 -7.50 20.36 -8.73
C ILE A 315 -8.58 20.09 -9.75
N ASP A 316 -9.68 19.50 -9.29
CA ASP A 316 -10.88 19.29 -10.08
C ASP A 316 -11.97 20.31 -9.71
N ARG A 317 -12.81 20.64 -10.69
CA ARG A 317 -13.92 21.59 -10.47
C ARG A 317 -15.20 20.86 -10.16
N SER A 318 -15.93 21.29 -9.14
CA SER A 318 -17.31 20.86 -8.92
C SER A 318 -18.22 21.45 -9.99
N ASP A 319 -19.23 20.70 -10.39
CA ASP A 319 -20.33 21.16 -11.26
C ASP A 319 -21.68 21.21 -10.51
N ALA A 320 -21.74 20.63 -9.31
CA ALA A 320 -22.88 20.66 -8.41
C ALA A 320 -22.47 21.10 -6.99
N GLY A 321 -23.41 21.64 -6.27
CA GLY A 321 -23.28 22.00 -4.86
C GLY A 321 -22.45 23.25 -4.57
N GLU A 322 -22.18 23.46 -3.30
CA GLU A 322 -21.48 24.63 -2.76
C GLU A 322 -20.38 24.19 -1.79
N LEU A 323 -19.23 24.82 -1.91
CA LEU A 323 -18.12 24.70 -0.96
C LEU A 323 -18.04 26.00 -0.14
N ARG A 324 -17.98 25.88 1.18
CA ARG A 324 -17.75 27.01 2.11
C ARG A 324 -16.45 26.83 2.85
N ILE A 325 -15.70 27.93 2.99
CA ILE A 325 -14.49 28.01 3.81
C ILE A 325 -14.76 28.99 4.93
N ALA A 326 -14.70 28.54 6.17
CA ALA A 326 -15.06 29.33 7.36
C ALA A 326 -16.42 30.08 7.15
N GLY A 327 -17.44 29.35 6.74
CA GLY A 327 -18.79 29.86 6.46
C GLY A 327 -18.93 30.67 5.15
N THR A 328 -17.85 31.04 4.48
CA THR A 328 -17.90 31.88 3.27
C THR A 328 -17.99 31.00 2.00
N PRO A 329 -19.04 31.17 1.15
CA PRO A 329 -19.13 30.49 -0.13
C PRO A 329 -17.88 30.71 -0.98
N THR A 330 -17.31 29.63 -1.46
CA THR A 330 -16.02 29.63 -2.16
C THR A 330 -16.07 28.66 -3.32
N ARG A 331 -15.48 29.05 -4.46
CA ARG A 331 -15.35 28.15 -5.61
C ARG A 331 -13.92 28.17 -6.10
N PHE A 332 -13.24 27.05 -5.98
CA PHE A 332 -11.90 26.90 -6.51
C PHE A 332 -11.93 26.62 -8.01
N ARG A 333 -11.05 27.27 -8.74
CA ARG A 333 -10.81 27.03 -10.17
C ARG A 333 -9.40 26.49 -10.42
N THR A 334 -8.52 26.62 -9.44
CA THR A 334 -7.12 26.19 -9.48
C THR A 334 -6.64 25.80 -8.08
N PRO A 335 -5.68 24.87 -7.94
CA PRO A 335 -5.06 24.52 -6.65
C PRO A 335 -4.45 25.71 -5.93
N ARG A 336 -3.94 26.71 -6.68
CA ARG A 336 -3.38 27.94 -6.09
C ARG A 336 -4.42 28.73 -5.31
N GLN A 337 -5.69 28.72 -5.74
CA GLN A 337 -6.76 29.38 -5.01
C GLN A 337 -7.08 28.64 -3.70
N ALA A 338 -7.06 27.31 -3.70
CA ALA A 338 -7.21 26.52 -2.48
C ALA A 338 -6.05 26.80 -1.51
N LEU A 339 -4.81 26.81 -2.01
CA LEU A 339 -3.63 27.12 -1.22
C LEU A 339 -3.70 28.53 -0.59
N SER A 340 -4.18 29.54 -1.34
CA SER A 340 -4.38 30.89 -0.81
C SER A 340 -5.46 30.97 0.29
N LYS A 341 -6.36 29.98 0.36
CA LYS A 341 -7.35 29.76 1.42
C LYS A 341 -6.86 28.79 2.49
N ARG A 342 -5.55 28.44 2.48
CA ARG A 342 -4.91 27.55 3.45
C ARG A 342 -5.40 26.10 3.39
N VAL A 343 -5.80 25.63 2.21
CA VAL A 343 -6.10 24.22 1.92
C VAL A 343 -4.95 23.65 1.11
N ALA A 344 -4.26 22.65 1.65
CA ALA A 344 -3.17 21.93 1.00
C ALA A 344 -3.56 20.48 0.71
N TYR A 345 -3.01 19.89 -0.35
CA TYR A 345 -3.29 18.53 -0.78
C TYR A 345 -2.00 17.78 -1.11
N SER A 346 -1.85 16.62 -0.50
CA SER A 346 -0.79 15.65 -0.78
C SER A 346 -1.39 14.49 -1.54
N SER A 347 -0.98 14.32 -2.80
CA SER A 347 -1.48 13.30 -3.72
C SER A 347 -1.01 11.90 -3.36
N GLU A 348 -1.80 10.88 -3.69
CA GLU A 348 -1.48 9.46 -3.62
C GLU A 348 -0.18 9.13 -4.37
N ASN A 349 -0.01 9.67 -5.59
CA ASN A 349 1.17 9.40 -6.40
C ASN A 349 2.33 10.35 -6.05
N ARG A 350 3.06 10.00 -4.97
CA ARG A 350 4.19 10.77 -4.48
C ARG A 350 5.24 11.05 -5.54
N ARG A 351 5.56 10.08 -6.42
CA ARG A 351 6.65 10.18 -7.40
C ARG A 351 6.31 11.04 -8.61
N SER A 352 5.09 10.93 -9.14
CA SER A 352 4.70 11.66 -10.36
C SER A 352 4.04 13.01 -10.09
N GLU A 353 3.35 13.17 -8.95
CA GLU A 353 2.58 14.38 -8.62
C GLU A 353 3.08 15.07 -7.34
N GLY A 354 3.78 14.34 -6.48
CA GLY A 354 4.22 14.83 -5.18
C GLY A 354 5.55 15.56 -5.23
N ILE A 355 6.65 14.82 -5.23
CA ILE A 355 8.02 15.37 -5.19
C ILE A 355 8.57 15.66 -6.59
N VAL A 356 9.57 16.52 -6.66
CA VAL A 356 10.34 16.76 -7.88
C VAL A 356 11.71 16.10 -7.69
N ASP A 357 11.91 14.96 -8.35
CA ASP A 357 13.04 14.04 -8.12
C ASP A 357 14.43 14.66 -8.36
N GLU A 358 14.53 15.60 -9.30
CA GLU A 358 15.77 16.26 -9.65
C GLU A 358 16.12 17.44 -8.71
N LEU A 359 15.20 17.82 -7.83
CA LEU A 359 15.41 18.90 -6.87
C LEU A 359 15.96 18.36 -5.53
N THR A 360 16.63 19.25 -4.81
CA THR A 360 17.13 18.97 -3.47
C THR A 360 15.99 18.89 -2.43
N VAL A 361 16.29 18.39 -1.24
CA VAL A 361 15.37 18.43 -0.08
C VAL A 361 14.92 19.87 0.19
N ARG A 362 15.87 20.83 0.20
CA ARG A 362 15.57 22.26 0.37
C ARG A 362 14.59 22.75 -0.69
N ASP A 363 14.90 22.54 -1.95
CA ASP A 363 14.08 23.07 -3.05
C ASP A 363 12.69 22.47 -3.03
N ASN A 364 12.57 21.18 -2.70
CA ASN A 364 11.29 20.51 -2.54
C ASN A 364 10.45 21.11 -1.39
N ILE A 365 11.04 21.36 -0.22
CA ILE A 365 10.33 21.94 0.93
C ILE A 365 9.88 23.37 0.63
N ILE A 366 10.75 24.18 0.00
CA ILE A 366 10.48 25.59 -0.26
C ILE A 366 9.52 25.83 -1.43
N LEU A 367 9.32 24.86 -2.30
CA LEU A 367 8.59 24.99 -3.56
C LEU A 367 7.18 25.59 -3.38
N ALA A 368 6.37 25.03 -2.48
CA ALA A 368 5.00 25.50 -2.25
C ALA A 368 4.97 26.90 -1.63
N LEU A 369 5.86 27.16 -0.68
CA LEU A 369 5.99 28.48 -0.04
C LEU A 369 6.42 29.56 -1.04
N GLN A 370 7.35 29.24 -1.95
CA GLN A 370 7.75 30.15 -3.02
C GLN A 370 6.61 30.41 -4.01
N ALA A 371 5.83 29.37 -4.33
CA ALA A 371 4.66 29.50 -5.22
C ALA A 371 3.55 30.37 -4.59
N ASP A 372 3.28 30.22 -3.29
CA ASP A 372 2.30 31.04 -2.55
C ASP A 372 2.75 32.49 -2.49
N ARG A 373 4.02 32.74 -2.18
CA ARG A 373 4.61 34.10 -2.12
C ARG A 373 4.70 34.76 -3.48
N GLY A 374 4.77 34.01 -4.55
CA GLY A 374 4.97 34.43 -5.93
C GLY A 374 6.45 34.49 -6.34
N TRP A 375 6.73 34.13 -7.60
CA TRP A 375 8.08 34.00 -8.15
C TRP A 375 8.86 35.32 -8.24
N ALA A 376 8.15 36.45 -8.29
CA ALA A 376 8.78 37.78 -8.30
C ALA A 376 9.38 38.21 -6.94
N ARG A 377 9.12 37.43 -5.88
CA ARG A 377 9.59 37.71 -4.51
C ARG A 377 10.36 36.50 -3.96
N PRO A 378 11.58 36.23 -4.47
CA PRO A 378 12.34 35.04 -4.06
C PRO A 378 12.61 35.07 -2.56
N ILE A 379 12.59 33.87 -1.94
CA ILE A 379 12.94 33.70 -0.54
C ILE A 379 14.47 33.74 -0.43
N PRO A 380 15.07 34.58 0.42
CA PRO A 380 16.52 34.63 0.59
C PRO A 380 17.07 33.25 1.02
N LYS A 381 18.24 32.85 0.47
CA LYS A 381 18.81 31.51 0.71
C LYS A 381 18.97 31.21 2.20
N ARG A 382 19.46 32.15 2.99
CA ARG A 382 19.56 31.97 4.44
C ARG A 382 18.22 31.58 5.07
N ARG A 383 17.11 32.18 4.67
CA ARG A 383 15.77 31.84 5.18
C ARG A 383 15.29 30.48 4.69
N GLN A 384 15.65 30.10 3.46
CA GLN A 384 15.39 28.75 2.95
C GLN A 384 16.13 27.71 3.79
N ASP A 385 17.43 27.94 4.08
CA ASP A 385 18.28 27.05 4.87
C ASP A 385 17.75 26.91 6.31
N GLU A 386 17.42 28.02 6.97
CA GLU A 386 16.84 28.03 8.33
C GLU A 386 15.54 27.21 8.39
N LEU A 387 14.61 27.45 7.46
CA LEU A 387 13.33 26.78 7.41
C LEU A 387 13.49 25.27 7.08
N THR A 388 14.32 24.95 6.10
CA THR A 388 14.59 23.57 5.72
C THR A 388 15.21 22.79 6.88
N GLN A 389 16.19 23.38 7.57
CA GLN A 389 16.82 22.72 8.71
C GLN A 389 15.82 22.48 9.84
N SER A 390 14.93 23.44 10.12
CA SER A 390 13.90 23.26 11.14
C SER A 390 12.96 22.08 10.83
N TYR A 391 12.58 21.85 9.57
CA TYR A 391 11.78 20.70 9.17
C TYR A 391 12.58 19.39 9.17
N ILE A 392 13.85 19.43 8.75
CA ILE A 392 14.72 18.24 8.83
C ILE A 392 14.82 17.74 10.27
N ASP A 393 15.01 18.66 11.23
CA ASP A 393 15.15 18.33 12.64
C ASP A 393 13.79 17.89 13.23
N ALA A 394 12.72 18.65 12.97
CA ALA A 394 11.38 18.35 13.51
C ALA A 394 10.84 16.99 13.05
N PHE A 395 11.09 16.61 11.77
CA PHE A 395 10.55 15.38 11.18
C PHE A 395 11.59 14.25 11.13
N ASN A 396 12.77 14.49 11.69
CA ASN A 396 13.88 13.52 11.64
C ASN A 396 14.13 12.99 10.22
N ILE A 397 14.24 13.91 9.23
CA ILE A 397 14.52 13.54 7.82
C ILE A 397 15.96 13.05 7.72
N ARG A 398 16.18 11.90 7.07
CA ARG A 398 17.51 11.31 6.92
C ARG A 398 17.82 11.00 5.45
N PRO A 399 19.06 11.31 4.95
CA PRO A 399 20.14 12.02 5.67
C PRO A 399 19.76 13.49 5.96
N ALA A 400 20.26 14.04 7.07
CA ALA A 400 20.00 15.42 7.47
C ALA A 400 20.83 16.41 6.62
N ASN A 401 20.63 16.36 5.31
CA ASN A 401 21.34 17.18 4.32
C ASN A 401 20.37 17.92 3.41
N PRO A 402 20.22 19.25 3.54
CA PRO A 402 19.34 20.04 2.70
C PRO A 402 19.63 19.97 1.19
N ASP A 403 20.89 19.73 0.84
CA ASP A 403 21.37 19.68 -0.55
C ASP A 403 21.29 18.27 -1.16
N ALA A 404 20.87 17.26 -0.41
CA ALA A 404 20.64 15.91 -0.94
C ALA A 404 19.51 15.93 -1.98
N LEU A 405 19.69 15.22 -3.09
CA LEU A 405 18.62 15.01 -4.07
C LEU A 405 17.52 14.12 -3.44
N VAL A 406 16.26 14.55 -3.54
CA VAL A 406 15.15 13.87 -2.88
C VAL A 406 14.95 12.44 -3.38
N ARG A 407 15.25 12.14 -4.64
CA ARG A 407 15.20 10.79 -5.22
C ARG A 407 16.09 9.76 -4.50
N ASN A 408 17.14 10.23 -3.80
CA ASN A 408 18.09 9.36 -3.09
C ASN A 408 17.63 9.02 -1.67
N LEU A 409 16.50 9.58 -1.21
CA LEU A 409 15.93 9.31 0.11
C LEU A 409 15.05 8.05 0.05
N SER A 410 14.91 7.37 1.21
CA SER A 410 13.89 6.31 1.38
C SER A 410 12.48 6.87 1.21
N GLY A 411 11.51 6.00 0.88
CA GLY A 411 10.11 6.39 0.69
C GLY A 411 9.52 7.16 1.86
N GLY A 412 9.79 6.73 3.10
CA GLY A 412 9.35 7.43 4.30
C GLY A 412 9.96 8.83 4.45
N ASN A 413 11.26 9.01 4.13
CA ASN A 413 11.89 10.33 4.16
C ASN A 413 11.39 11.24 3.02
N GLN A 414 11.10 10.69 1.83
CA GLN A 414 10.45 11.42 0.75
C GLN A 414 9.07 11.93 1.18
N GLN A 415 8.28 11.11 1.88
CA GLN A 415 6.97 11.49 2.40
C GLN A 415 7.08 12.61 3.44
N LYS A 416 8.06 12.56 4.34
CA LYS A 416 8.34 13.63 5.31
C LYS A 416 8.72 14.95 4.63
N VAL A 417 9.52 14.90 3.54
CA VAL A 417 9.84 16.08 2.72
C VAL A 417 8.58 16.67 2.09
N LEU A 418 7.68 15.81 1.57
CA LEU A 418 6.42 16.24 0.98
C LEU A 418 5.48 16.89 2.02
N LEU A 419 5.38 16.32 3.21
CA LEU A 419 4.63 16.91 4.33
C LEU A 419 5.23 18.26 4.75
N ALA A 420 6.57 18.34 4.89
CA ALA A 420 7.27 19.59 5.21
C ALA A 420 6.99 20.68 4.16
N ARG A 421 6.93 20.36 2.87
CA ARG A 421 6.55 21.29 1.79
C ARG A 421 5.19 21.94 2.04
N TRP A 422 4.19 21.09 2.37
CA TRP A 422 2.84 21.59 2.59
C TRP A 422 2.70 22.37 3.90
N LEU A 423 3.37 21.93 4.95
CA LEU A 423 3.36 22.63 6.25
C LEU A 423 4.12 23.97 6.19
N ALA A 424 5.09 24.13 5.28
CA ALA A 424 5.79 25.38 5.08
C ALA A 424 4.88 26.54 4.67
N VAL A 425 3.72 26.28 4.09
CA VAL A 425 2.71 27.31 3.74
C VAL A 425 1.70 27.55 4.87
N ALA A 426 1.88 26.93 6.04
CA ALA A 426 1.00 27.03 7.19
C ALA A 426 -0.48 26.80 6.82
N PRO A 427 -0.87 25.61 6.33
CA PRO A 427 -2.24 25.30 5.98
C PRO A 427 -3.13 25.29 7.23
N ARG A 428 -4.44 25.49 7.06
CA ARG A 428 -5.47 25.20 8.08
C ARG A 428 -6.13 23.85 7.85
N LEU A 429 -6.13 23.38 6.60
CA LEU A 429 -6.52 22.02 6.24
C LEU A 429 -5.43 21.38 5.40
N LEU A 430 -5.05 20.17 5.78
CA LEU A 430 -4.16 19.30 5.02
C LEU A 430 -4.93 18.03 4.61
N ILE A 431 -5.08 17.83 3.30
CA ILE A 431 -5.67 16.64 2.73
C ILE A 431 -4.53 15.68 2.38
N LEU A 432 -4.53 14.50 2.97
CA LEU A 432 -3.53 13.45 2.81
C LEU A 432 -4.16 12.26 2.10
N ASP A 433 -3.79 12.05 0.84
CA ASP A 433 -4.29 10.95 0.02
C ASP A 433 -3.24 9.83 -0.01
N GLU A 434 -3.54 8.71 0.65
CA GLU A 434 -2.68 7.54 0.80
C GLU A 434 -1.24 7.87 1.26
N PRO A 435 -1.04 8.67 2.34
CA PRO A 435 0.28 9.18 2.70
C PRO A 435 1.25 8.10 3.17
N THR A 436 0.75 6.93 3.53
CA THR A 436 1.50 5.79 4.06
C THR A 436 1.73 4.69 3.03
N ARG A 437 1.21 4.85 1.80
CA ARG A 437 1.33 3.86 0.74
C ARG A 437 2.78 3.69 0.29
N GLY A 438 3.26 2.44 0.27
CA GLY A 438 4.60 2.09 -0.22
C GLY A 438 5.75 2.62 0.64
N ILE A 439 5.52 2.82 1.94
CA ILE A 439 6.56 3.08 2.94
C ILE A 439 6.60 1.94 3.97
N ASP A 440 7.71 1.80 4.66
CA ASP A 440 7.89 0.76 5.68
C ASP A 440 7.09 1.04 6.96
N VAL A 441 6.89 -0.01 7.77
CA VAL A 441 6.05 0.04 8.98
C VAL A 441 6.54 1.08 9.99
N GLY A 442 7.86 1.25 10.13
CA GLY A 442 8.42 2.26 11.03
C GLY A 442 8.14 3.68 10.55
N ALA A 443 8.32 3.93 9.25
CA ALA A 443 7.99 5.23 8.65
C ALA A 443 6.47 5.50 8.69
N LYS A 444 5.60 4.48 8.51
CA LYS A 444 4.15 4.61 8.70
C LYS A 444 3.82 5.13 10.10
N ALA A 445 4.35 4.49 11.15
CA ALA A 445 4.13 4.90 12.54
C ALA A 445 4.60 6.34 12.80
N GLU A 446 5.74 6.76 12.22
CA GLU A 446 6.22 8.14 12.35
C GLU A 446 5.32 9.16 11.65
N ILE A 447 4.79 8.84 10.45
CA ILE A 447 3.84 9.69 9.73
C ILE A 447 2.51 9.78 10.50
N GLN A 448 1.98 8.66 11.01
CA GLN A 448 0.77 8.63 11.82
C GLN A 448 0.91 9.51 13.07
N LYS A 449 2.02 9.37 13.80
CA LYS A 449 2.34 10.22 14.95
C LYS A 449 2.40 11.70 14.59
N LEU A 450 2.98 12.02 13.43
CA LEU A 450 3.04 13.38 12.95
C LEU A 450 1.65 13.96 12.67
N VAL A 451 0.75 13.19 12.02
CA VAL A 451 -0.63 13.60 11.75
C VAL A 451 -1.38 13.91 13.04
N VAL A 452 -1.30 13.04 14.05
CA VAL A 452 -1.95 13.26 15.35
C VAL A 452 -1.40 14.53 16.02
N ASN A 453 -0.07 14.68 16.10
CA ASN A 453 0.54 15.88 16.70
C ASN A 453 0.14 17.17 15.97
N LEU A 454 -0.04 17.14 14.65
CA LEU A 454 -0.47 18.30 13.88
C LEU A 454 -1.93 18.65 14.18
N ALA A 455 -2.81 17.66 14.32
CA ALA A 455 -4.20 17.86 14.67
C ALA A 455 -4.34 18.42 16.10
N GLU A 456 -3.62 17.86 17.09
CA GLU A 456 -3.54 18.38 18.47
C GLU A 456 -3.09 19.87 18.52
N ASN A 457 -2.32 20.31 17.52
CA ASN A 457 -1.90 21.72 17.37
C ASN A 457 -2.85 22.54 16.48
N GLY A 458 -4.07 22.07 16.23
CA GLY A 458 -5.14 22.82 15.57
C GLY A 458 -5.16 22.72 14.04
N LEU A 459 -4.33 21.85 13.42
CA LEU A 459 -4.39 21.60 11.99
C LEU A 459 -5.55 20.61 11.68
N SER A 460 -6.49 21.03 10.84
CA SER A 460 -7.51 20.10 10.34
C SER A 460 -6.89 19.15 9.31
N VAL A 461 -7.29 17.88 9.33
CA VAL A 461 -6.78 16.87 8.41
C VAL A 461 -7.92 16.08 7.78
N VAL A 462 -7.89 15.89 6.47
CA VAL A 462 -8.64 14.82 5.78
C VAL A 462 -7.65 13.72 5.47
N PHE A 463 -7.83 12.56 6.09
CA PHE A 463 -6.93 11.42 5.98
C PHE A 463 -7.58 10.31 5.16
N ILE A 464 -6.96 9.94 4.05
CA ILE A 464 -7.43 8.89 3.14
C ILE A 464 -6.43 7.75 3.18
N SER A 465 -6.90 6.53 3.49
CA SER A 465 -6.10 5.31 3.40
C SER A 465 -6.97 4.13 2.94
N ALA A 466 -6.37 3.23 2.16
CA ALA A 466 -6.95 1.93 1.84
C ALA A 466 -6.92 0.98 3.05
N GLU A 467 -6.00 1.22 4.00
CA GLU A 467 -5.89 0.45 5.24
C GLU A 467 -6.89 1.00 6.27
N LEU A 468 -8.02 0.32 6.47
CA LEU A 468 -9.09 0.76 7.39
C LEU A 468 -8.60 0.91 8.83
N GLU A 469 -7.62 0.12 9.26
CA GLU A 469 -7.00 0.23 10.57
C GLU A 469 -6.30 1.58 10.76
N GLU A 470 -5.67 2.15 9.73
CA GLU A 470 -5.05 3.48 9.79
C GLU A 470 -6.12 4.56 9.93
N VAL A 471 -7.21 4.45 9.16
CA VAL A 471 -8.33 5.38 9.22
C VAL A 471 -8.96 5.37 10.62
N LEU A 472 -9.25 4.19 11.18
CA LEU A 472 -9.79 4.03 12.53
C LEU A 472 -8.86 4.60 13.61
N ARG A 473 -7.56 4.39 13.48
CA ARG A 473 -6.56 4.82 14.48
C ARG A 473 -6.39 6.32 14.56
N LEU A 474 -6.49 7.02 13.42
CA LEU A 474 -6.10 8.43 13.33
C LEU A 474 -7.27 9.39 13.33
N SER A 475 -8.48 8.92 12.99
CA SER A 475 -9.60 9.79 12.70
C SER A 475 -10.50 9.98 13.91
N HIS A 476 -10.98 11.19 14.11
CA HIS A 476 -12.03 11.53 15.06
C HIS A 476 -13.41 11.09 14.52
N ARG A 477 -13.62 11.29 13.23
CA ARG A 477 -14.84 10.97 12.50
C ARG A 477 -14.49 10.32 11.17
N ILE A 478 -15.33 9.38 10.70
CA ILE A 478 -15.09 8.62 9.49
C ILE A 478 -16.25 8.77 8.52
N ALA A 479 -15.96 9.31 7.34
CA ALA A 479 -16.88 9.36 6.22
C ALA A 479 -16.61 8.14 5.31
N VAL A 480 -17.62 7.29 5.16
CA VAL A 480 -17.53 6.06 4.36
C VAL A 480 -18.02 6.33 2.95
N MET A 481 -17.14 6.07 1.99
CA MET A 481 -17.38 6.28 0.56
C MET A 481 -17.59 4.94 -0.16
N ARG A 482 -18.60 4.87 -1.02
CA ARG A 482 -18.89 3.72 -1.89
C ARG A 482 -19.55 4.19 -3.18
N ASP A 483 -19.13 3.62 -4.31
CA ASP A 483 -19.70 3.89 -5.64
C ASP A 483 -19.86 5.40 -5.91
N ARG A 484 -18.85 6.19 -5.48
CA ARG A 484 -18.79 7.66 -5.64
C ARG A 484 -19.85 8.41 -4.83
N ARG A 485 -20.38 7.80 -3.76
CA ARG A 485 -21.33 8.39 -2.81
C ARG A 485 -20.79 8.28 -1.40
N MET A 486 -21.17 9.21 -0.55
CA MET A 486 -21.00 9.05 0.89
C MET A 486 -22.19 8.25 1.43
N VAL A 487 -21.90 7.10 2.05
CA VAL A 487 -22.93 6.19 2.58
C VAL A 487 -23.10 6.32 4.08
N ALA A 488 -22.08 6.81 4.79
CA ALA A 488 -22.13 7.09 6.21
C ALA A 488 -21.14 8.20 6.58
N ASP A 489 -21.41 8.91 7.67
CA ASP A 489 -20.54 9.89 8.32
C ASP A 489 -20.71 9.69 9.83
N LEU A 490 -19.69 9.10 10.49
CA LEU A 490 -19.81 8.52 11.82
C LEU A 490 -18.69 9.02 12.73
N GLU A 491 -19.03 9.34 13.99
CA GLU A 491 -18.03 9.53 15.04
C GLU A 491 -17.29 8.21 15.30
N ASN A 492 -15.99 8.29 15.57
CA ASN A 492 -15.13 7.11 15.72
C ASN A 492 -15.01 6.68 17.20
N ASP A 493 -16.13 6.51 17.89
CA ASP A 493 -16.12 6.13 19.32
C ASP A 493 -15.88 4.64 19.54
N ASP A 494 -16.62 3.78 18.78
CA ASP A 494 -16.57 2.31 18.92
C ASP A 494 -16.56 1.58 17.56
N LEU A 495 -16.10 2.25 16.50
CA LEU A 495 -16.04 1.65 15.17
C LEU A 495 -14.94 0.58 15.09
N THR A 496 -15.23 -0.50 14.37
CA THR A 496 -14.29 -1.59 14.10
C THR A 496 -14.08 -1.75 12.58
N VAL A 497 -13.01 -2.46 12.19
CA VAL A 497 -12.78 -2.79 10.77
C VAL A 497 -13.97 -3.53 10.19
N ASP A 498 -14.52 -4.51 10.94
CA ASP A 498 -15.68 -5.30 10.49
C ASP A 498 -16.93 -4.43 10.31
N SER A 499 -17.17 -3.45 11.19
CA SER A 499 -18.30 -2.52 11.05
C SER A 499 -18.15 -1.63 9.81
N LEU A 500 -16.95 -1.14 9.53
CA LEU A 500 -16.67 -0.36 8.30
C LEU A 500 -16.81 -1.21 7.04
N LEU A 501 -16.28 -2.45 7.05
CA LEU A 501 -16.43 -3.38 5.93
C LEU A 501 -17.90 -3.71 5.66
N SER A 502 -18.72 -3.90 6.70
CA SER A 502 -20.16 -4.10 6.54
C SER A 502 -20.83 -2.90 5.88
N LEU A 503 -20.55 -1.67 6.32
CA LEU A 503 -21.08 -0.45 5.69
C LEU A 503 -20.64 -0.29 4.22
N ILE A 504 -19.42 -0.68 3.91
CA ILE A 504 -18.91 -0.68 2.53
C ILE A 504 -19.59 -1.76 1.69
N ALA A 505 -19.93 -2.94 2.26
CA ALA A 505 -20.50 -4.09 1.57
C ALA A 505 -22.03 -4.08 1.47
N GLU A 506 -22.76 -3.66 2.49
CA GLU A 506 -24.23 -3.77 2.62
C GLU A 506 -25.06 -3.06 1.54
N GLY A 507 -24.46 -2.30 0.66
CA GLY A 507 -25.15 -1.65 -0.47
C GLY A 507 -25.33 -2.50 -1.71
N ALA A 508 -24.85 -3.72 -1.75
CA ALA A 508 -25.07 -4.62 -2.90
C ALA A 508 -26.48 -5.24 -2.92
N SER A 509 -27.30 -5.05 -1.87
CA SER A 509 -28.63 -5.67 -1.71
C SER A 509 -29.81 -4.72 -1.56
N ALA A 510 -29.63 -3.41 -1.67
CA ALA A 510 -30.72 -2.44 -1.65
C ALA A 510 -30.85 -1.74 -3.00
N ASP A 511 -31.61 -2.35 -3.91
CA ASP A 511 -32.18 -1.68 -5.07
C ASP A 511 -33.22 -0.67 -4.57
N PRO A 512 -33.12 0.64 -4.78
CA PRO A 512 -34.13 1.59 -4.32
C PRO A 512 -35.21 1.74 -5.38
N GLU A 513 -35.96 0.67 -5.71
CA GLU A 513 -37.17 0.78 -6.50
C GLU A 513 -38.22 -0.26 -6.09
N ALA A 514 -39.06 0.14 -5.13
CA ALA A 514 -40.50 -0.10 -5.22
C ALA A 514 -41.19 0.82 -4.21
N PRO A 515 -42.01 1.81 -4.63
CA PRO A 515 -42.90 2.47 -3.69
C PRO A 515 -43.87 1.41 -3.16
N ALA A 516 -43.93 1.30 -1.82
CA ALA A 516 -44.83 0.41 -1.15
C ALA A 516 -46.24 0.65 -1.70
N SER A 517 -46.75 -0.30 -2.48
CA SER A 517 -48.14 -0.35 -2.87
C SER A 517 -48.97 -0.58 -1.60
N VAL A 518 -49.64 0.47 -1.15
CA VAL A 518 -50.67 0.40 -0.13
C VAL A 518 -51.72 -0.58 -0.62
N PRO A 519 -52.04 -1.66 0.12
CA PRO A 519 -53.13 -2.54 -0.26
C PRO A 519 -54.43 -1.76 -0.18
N PRO A 520 -55.35 -1.89 -1.19
CA PRO A 520 -56.63 -1.19 -1.14
C PRO A 520 -57.44 -1.66 0.05
N ALA A 521 -57.96 -0.69 0.80
CA ALA A 521 -58.90 -0.91 1.91
C ALA A 521 -60.12 -1.70 1.42
N ALA A 522 -60.42 -2.78 2.14
CA ALA A 522 -61.63 -3.55 1.90
C ALA A 522 -62.87 -2.68 2.13
N PRO A 523 -63.91 -2.76 1.26
CA PRO A 523 -65.13 -1.99 1.44
C PRO A 523 -65.93 -2.50 2.66
N ALA A 524 -66.39 -1.55 3.45
CA ALA A 524 -67.24 -1.78 4.62
C ALA A 524 -68.53 -2.52 4.21
N GLY A 525 -68.74 -3.66 4.83
CA GLY A 525 -69.97 -4.44 4.68
C GLY A 525 -71.19 -3.70 5.21
N THR A 526 -72.14 -3.42 4.38
CA THR A 526 -73.50 -3.01 4.74
C THR A 526 -74.30 -4.23 5.22
N SER A 527 -74.71 -4.23 6.45
CA SER A 527 -75.73 -5.12 7.02
C SER A 527 -77.09 -4.80 6.41
N THR A 528 -77.72 -5.74 5.77
CA THR A 528 -79.18 -5.73 5.56
C THR A 528 -79.77 -7.02 6.08
N ASP A 529 -80.50 -6.82 7.07
CA ASP A 529 -81.55 -7.66 7.70
C ASP A 529 -82.54 -8.09 6.61
N ASN A 530 -82.91 -9.33 6.55
CA ASN A 530 -84.19 -9.70 5.93
C ASN A 530 -84.74 -11.04 6.41
N THR A 531 -85.89 -10.93 6.94
CA THR A 531 -86.83 -11.95 7.43
C THR A 531 -87.61 -12.58 6.27
N PRO A 532 -88.20 -13.78 6.44
CA PRO A 532 -88.68 -14.59 5.30
C PRO A 532 -90.15 -14.34 4.99
N GLY A 533 -90.52 -14.49 3.73
CA GLY A 533 -91.92 -14.47 3.26
C GLY A 533 -92.20 -15.43 2.14
N ALA A 534 -93.15 -16.30 2.36
CA ALA A 534 -93.65 -17.44 1.63
C ALA A 534 -94.26 -17.18 0.22
N ASN A 535 -94.41 -18.30 -0.45
CA ASN A 535 -95.44 -18.67 -1.49
C ASN A 535 -95.17 -18.34 -2.98
N SER A 536 -95.10 -19.32 -3.69
CA SER A 536 -95.81 -20.15 -4.70
C SER A 536 -94.90 -20.59 -5.83
#